data_68801aa2b742d45dcfc75139a97927a4
#
_entry.id   68801aa2b742d45dcfc75139a97927a4
#
_cell.length_a   1.000
_cell.length_b   1.000
_cell.length_c   1.000
_cell.angle_alpha   90.00
_cell.angle_beta   90.00
_cell.angle_gamma   90.00
#
_symmetry.space_group_name_H-M   'P 1'
#
loop_
_entity.id
_entity.type
_entity.pdbx_description
1 polymer ?
#
loop_
_entity_poly.entity_id
_entity_poly.type
_entity_poly.pdbx_seq_one_letter_code
_entity_poly.pdbx_strand_id
1 'polypeptide(L)'
;TLHVGYGNYAWIPKNDLTSSQEPEKEIKTLLDSSKLMGAPMVADLTDAGVIGIVGDREGALALARSLVMQSVTHCGPADLTLGVFFDRGKEDEWSWTSWLPHTRQSGSSTGGRWISQDYEHSNAMLKNLQQSIDGLLTPGLMLVIDSEVLTEGRDAPARKLLGYGRGENPHRQSSRDKVVHKVFGIVIASSEEQLPASCTVVVTVDEDAAATFYEPEKRRTVNDVIIGGIDLDYVTKLARMLAEFDDPELIIPGAGLPGLVRLPELTGIGTPPTAQKIINTWQKSTGYSTEIGVGDQGVYTLDLVKDGPHGLVGGTTGSGKSEFLRSLVAGLAAHNDPTRLNFILIDFKGGAAFKACERLPHTIGTISNLDEQLANRALISLEAEMERRQRLFASVGEGVDNIIEYHATNPPEPMPRLLLVIDEFAMLAKDFPDVLTSLVSIGAVGRTLGVHMILATQRPAGVVNNDILANTNLRVALRVQSKDDSSNVIEVPDAASIERSQMGRAYIKLGQTDITPIQTALVTGYSGVVERDPIEMRSTSVFGIPSAPRALPKPKKTDANDLDNLIDAIVEANHEQRYAPPRKVWPEALGDNLPLNGFEKPLYGIDEPAPADGDTPIVGTVQGS
;
A
#
# COMPACT_ATOMS: atom_id res chain seq x y z
N THR A 1 6.87 -10.08 -32.82
CA THR A 1 7.92 -9.92 -33.85
C THR A 1 8.28 -8.46 -34.00
N LEU A 2 9.59 -8.15 -34.14
CA LEU A 2 10.12 -6.81 -34.34
C LEU A 2 10.72 -6.68 -35.73
N HIS A 3 10.47 -5.56 -36.38
CA HIS A 3 10.99 -5.27 -37.70
C HIS A 3 12.43 -4.72 -37.60
N VAL A 4 13.38 -5.40 -38.22
CA VAL A 4 14.80 -5.04 -38.24
C VAL A 4 15.14 -4.13 -39.42
N GLY A 5 14.55 -4.43 -40.59
CA GLY A 5 14.86 -3.70 -41.82
C GLY A 5 14.29 -4.40 -43.07
N TYR A 6 14.81 -4.04 -44.21
CA TYR A 6 14.39 -4.61 -45.49
C TYR A 6 15.59 -5.25 -46.20
N GLY A 7 15.41 -6.48 -46.69
CA GLY A 7 16.48 -7.17 -47.38
C GLY A 7 15.97 -8.04 -48.53
N ASN A 8 16.90 -8.58 -49.29
CA ASN A 8 16.58 -9.47 -50.37
C ASN A 8 16.62 -10.93 -49.87
N TYR A 9 15.44 -11.48 -49.71
CA TYR A 9 15.28 -12.82 -49.11
C TYR A 9 15.17 -13.90 -50.19
N ALA A 10 16.03 -14.93 -50.13
CA ALA A 10 15.91 -16.09 -51.00
C ALA A 10 14.59 -16.82 -50.66
N TRP A 11 13.66 -16.85 -51.59
CA TRP A 11 12.38 -17.52 -51.43
C TRP A 11 12.24 -18.65 -52.40
N ILE A 12 12.19 -19.87 -51.89
CA ILE A 12 11.98 -21.05 -52.70
C ILE A 12 10.49 -21.41 -52.60
N PRO A 13 9.72 -21.28 -53.70
CA PRO A 13 8.30 -21.67 -53.69
C PRO A 13 8.18 -23.15 -53.34
N LYS A 14 7.11 -23.53 -52.64
CA LYS A 14 6.77 -24.94 -52.44
C LYS A 14 6.61 -25.57 -53.79
N ASN A 15 7.39 -26.63 -54.04
CA ASN A 15 7.31 -27.42 -55.25
C ASN A 15 7.01 -28.88 -54.89
N ASP A 16 6.37 -29.60 -55.80
CA ASP A 16 6.01 -31.02 -55.65
C ASP A 16 7.13 -31.96 -56.04
N LEU A 17 8.37 -31.45 -56.21
CA LEU A 17 9.54 -32.26 -56.55
C LEU A 17 9.86 -33.19 -55.36
N THR A 18 9.79 -34.45 -55.56
CA THR A 18 10.22 -35.45 -54.57
C THR A 18 11.76 -35.46 -54.50
N SER A 19 12.33 -35.83 -53.36
CA SER A 19 13.79 -35.85 -53.12
C SER A 19 14.60 -36.72 -54.07
N SER A 20 13.93 -37.53 -54.91
CA SER A 20 14.51 -38.40 -55.91
C SER A 20 14.48 -37.87 -57.37
N GLN A 21 13.84 -36.68 -57.56
CA GLN A 21 13.79 -36.05 -58.88
C GLN A 21 14.74 -34.86 -58.92
N GLU A 22 15.81 -34.93 -59.71
CA GLU A 22 16.62 -33.78 -60.01
C GLU A 22 15.81 -32.83 -60.92
N PRO A 23 15.62 -31.57 -60.54
CA PRO A 23 14.94 -30.62 -61.40
C PRO A 23 15.75 -30.36 -62.67
N GLU A 24 15.07 -30.14 -63.78
CA GLU A 24 15.71 -29.70 -65.02
C GLU A 24 16.60 -28.46 -64.74
N LYS A 25 17.75 -28.37 -65.38
CA LYS A 25 18.76 -27.35 -65.14
C LYS A 25 18.21 -25.92 -65.18
N GLU A 26 17.20 -25.66 -66.01
CA GLU A 26 16.53 -24.38 -66.12
C GLU A 26 15.66 -24.07 -64.90
N ILE A 27 14.93 -25.07 -64.39
CA ILE A 27 14.10 -24.94 -63.18
C ILE A 27 15.00 -24.72 -61.95
N LYS A 28 16.13 -25.43 -61.87
CA LYS A 28 17.10 -25.23 -60.82
C LYS A 28 17.68 -23.80 -60.83
N THR A 29 18.01 -23.31 -62.00
CA THR A 29 18.53 -21.94 -62.17
C THR A 29 17.49 -20.88 -61.79
N LEU A 30 16.21 -21.09 -62.13
CA LEU A 30 15.11 -20.23 -61.72
C LEU A 30 14.87 -20.26 -60.20
N LEU A 31 14.88 -21.45 -59.59
CA LEU A 31 14.74 -21.57 -58.13
C LEU A 31 15.92 -20.93 -57.40
N ASP A 32 17.14 -21.11 -57.86
CA ASP A 32 18.35 -20.51 -57.27
C ASP A 32 18.39 -18.96 -57.43
N SER A 33 17.70 -18.43 -58.45
CA SER A 33 17.58 -17.00 -58.68
C SER A 33 16.32 -16.36 -58.05
N SER A 34 15.41 -17.16 -57.50
CA SER A 34 14.19 -16.63 -56.93
C SER A 34 14.46 -15.90 -55.61
N LYS A 35 14.14 -14.60 -55.57
CA LYS A 35 14.32 -13.73 -54.40
C LYS A 35 13.09 -12.84 -54.22
N LEU A 36 12.67 -12.65 -52.97
CA LEU A 36 11.78 -11.57 -52.61
C LEU A 36 12.62 -10.33 -52.37
N MET A 37 12.46 -9.36 -53.27
CA MET A 37 13.17 -8.09 -53.19
C MET A 37 12.54 -7.16 -52.17
N GLY A 38 13.36 -6.53 -51.28
CA GLY A 38 12.88 -5.60 -50.29
C GLY A 38 11.88 -6.22 -49.28
N ALA A 39 12.07 -7.47 -48.95
CA ALA A 39 11.23 -8.16 -47.96
C ALA A 39 11.52 -7.67 -46.54
N PRO A 40 10.52 -7.54 -45.65
CA PRO A 40 10.76 -7.14 -44.28
C PRO A 40 11.52 -8.25 -43.52
N MET A 41 12.66 -7.87 -42.93
CA MET A 41 13.41 -8.72 -42.01
C MET A 41 12.87 -8.53 -40.61
N VAL A 42 12.37 -9.60 -40.02
CA VAL A 42 11.75 -9.57 -38.69
C VAL A 42 12.43 -10.52 -37.74
N ALA A 43 12.67 -10.06 -36.52
CA ALA A 43 13.09 -10.88 -35.41
C ALA A 43 11.86 -11.40 -34.67
N ASP A 44 11.77 -12.72 -34.56
CA ASP A 44 10.71 -13.35 -33.79
C ASP A 44 11.12 -13.47 -32.32
N LEU A 45 10.44 -12.71 -31.46
CA LEU A 45 10.66 -12.72 -30.01
C LEU A 45 9.59 -13.52 -29.25
N THR A 46 8.69 -14.22 -29.93
CA THR A 46 7.52 -14.87 -29.31
C THR A 46 7.92 -15.87 -28.22
N ASP A 47 9.08 -16.50 -28.35
CA ASP A 47 9.61 -17.47 -27.38
C ASP A 47 10.88 -16.97 -26.69
N ALA A 48 10.78 -15.85 -25.97
CA ALA A 48 11.89 -15.25 -25.23
C ALA A 48 13.14 -15.00 -26.10
N GLY A 49 12.95 -14.45 -27.30
CA GLY A 49 14.01 -14.18 -28.26
C GLY A 49 14.98 -13.09 -27.78
N VAL A 50 16.24 -13.22 -28.19
CA VAL A 50 17.30 -12.25 -27.90
C VAL A 50 17.92 -11.79 -29.21
N ILE A 51 18.05 -10.47 -29.40
CA ILE A 51 18.70 -9.84 -30.58
C ILE A 51 20.07 -9.34 -30.15
N GLY A 52 21.11 -9.84 -30.81
CA GLY A 52 22.46 -9.28 -30.70
C GLY A 52 22.71 -8.27 -31.83
N ILE A 53 23.25 -7.12 -31.51
CA ILE A 53 23.59 -6.07 -32.48
C ILE A 53 25.08 -5.75 -32.32
N VAL A 54 25.81 -5.81 -33.42
CA VAL A 54 27.26 -5.50 -33.47
C VAL A 54 27.61 -4.65 -34.68
N GLY A 55 28.79 -4.07 -34.72
CA GLY A 55 29.31 -3.28 -35.85
C GLY A 55 29.31 -1.78 -35.60
N ASP A 56 28.94 -0.98 -36.61
CA ASP A 56 28.94 0.48 -36.49
C ASP A 56 28.06 0.97 -35.34
N ARG A 57 28.62 1.77 -34.46
CA ARG A 57 27.96 2.21 -33.20
C ARG A 57 26.70 3.01 -33.45
N GLU A 58 26.75 3.97 -34.40
CA GLU A 58 25.62 4.85 -34.68
C GLU A 58 24.42 4.07 -35.25
N GLY A 59 24.70 3.22 -36.23
CA GLY A 59 23.71 2.33 -36.83
C GLY A 59 23.15 1.33 -35.84
N ALA A 60 23.99 0.71 -35.00
CA ALA A 60 23.60 -0.22 -33.98
C ALA A 60 22.62 0.42 -32.94
N LEU A 61 22.92 1.64 -32.51
CA LEU A 61 22.05 2.40 -31.62
C LEU A 61 20.74 2.84 -32.28
N ALA A 62 20.81 3.26 -33.56
CA ALA A 62 19.60 3.63 -34.32
C ALA A 62 18.64 2.45 -34.45
N LEU A 63 19.17 1.24 -34.72
CA LEU A 63 18.40 0.02 -34.76
C LEU A 63 17.84 -0.34 -33.37
N ALA A 64 18.67 -0.30 -32.33
CA ALA A 64 18.25 -0.62 -30.97
C ALA A 64 17.11 0.31 -30.49
N ARG A 65 17.19 1.63 -30.77
CA ARG A 65 16.11 2.61 -30.49
C ARG A 65 14.81 2.20 -31.19
N SER A 66 14.91 1.81 -32.47
CA SER A 66 13.74 1.35 -33.26
C SER A 66 13.08 0.12 -32.64
N LEU A 67 13.88 -0.88 -32.28
CA LEU A 67 13.37 -2.14 -31.69
C LEU A 67 12.72 -1.89 -30.32
N VAL A 68 13.32 -1.05 -29.47
CA VAL A 68 12.74 -0.67 -28.19
C VAL A 68 11.41 0.06 -28.39
N MET A 69 11.37 1.06 -29.29
CA MET A 69 10.15 1.82 -29.56
C MET A 69 9.02 0.94 -30.12
N GLN A 70 9.33 0.03 -31.02
CA GLN A 70 8.35 -0.96 -31.50
C GLN A 70 7.77 -1.77 -30.33
N SER A 71 8.62 -2.24 -29.42
CA SER A 71 8.21 -3.05 -28.28
C SER A 71 7.27 -2.30 -27.34
N VAL A 72 7.64 -1.08 -26.93
CA VAL A 72 6.86 -0.26 -25.99
C VAL A 72 5.61 0.38 -26.62
N THR A 73 5.53 0.41 -27.95
CA THR A 73 4.33 0.88 -28.65
C THR A 73 3.31 -0.24 -28.85
N HIS A 74 3.76 -1.48 -28.99
CA HIS A 74 2.89 -2.64 -29.17
C HIS A 74 2.45 -3.30 -27.88
N CYS A 75 3.20 -3.11 -26.78
CA CYS A 75 2.89 -3.67 -25.47
C CYS A 75 2.79 -2.53 -24.46
N GLY A 76 1.73 -2.48 -23.69
CA GLY A 76 1.59 -1.52 -22.61
C GLY A 76 2.51 -1.82 -21.41
N PRO A 77 2.65 -0.87 -20.45
CA PRO A 77 3.39 -1.13 -19.22
C PRO A 77 2.80 -2.27 -18.35
N ALA A 78 1.55 -2.65 -18.56
CA ALA A 78 0.94 -3.82 -17.91
C ALA A 78 1.46 -5.14 -18.46
N ASP A 79 1.84 -5.16 -19.76
CA ASP A 79 2.32 -6.38 -20.44
C ASP A 79 3.83 -6.52 -20.44
N LEU A 80 4.56 -5.41 -20.45
CA LEU A 80 6.00 -5.38 -20.66
C LEU A 80 6.72 -4.43 -19.70
N THR A 81 7.65 -4.96 -18.92
CA THR A 81 8.66 -4.16 -18.19
C THR A 81 9.92 -4.03 -19.03
N LEU A 82 10.51 -2.84 -19.05
CA LEU A 82 11.76 -2.54 -19.75
C LEU A 82 12.89 -2.23 -18.78
N GLY A 83 13.97 -3.01 -18.85
CA GLY A 83 15.23 -2.75 -18.13
C GLY A 83 16.33 -2.29 -19.10
N VAL A 84 17.02 -1.19 -18.81
CA VAL A 84 18.07 -0.63 -19.65
C VAL A 84 19.36 -0.48 -18.85
N PHE A 85 20.40 -1.18 -19.25
CA PHE A 85 21.68 -1.26 -18.54
C PHE A 85 22.82 -0.93 -19.50
N PHE A 86 23.60 0.09 -19.20
CA PHE A 86 24.68 0.58 -20.04
C PHE A 86 25.87 1.04 -19.21
N ASP A 87 27.03 1.22 -19.85
CA ASP A 87 28.23 1.69 -19.17
C ASP A 87 28.23 3.20 -19.00
N ARG A 88 28.97 3.69 -18.01
CA ARG A 88 29.20 5.14 -17.79
C ARG A 88 29.77 5.79 -19.06
N GLY A 89 29.29 7.01 -19.36
CA GLY A 89 29.67 7.77 -20.56
C GLY A 89 28.74 7.54 -21.75
N LYS A 90 27.71 6.66 -21.61
CA LYS A 90 26.69 6.42 -22.64
C LYS A 90 25.33 7.02 -22.28
N GLU A 91 25.29 7.93 -21.27
CA GLU A 91 24.07 8.53 -20.75
C GLU A 91 23.27 9.27 -21.82
N ASP A 92 23.95 10.02 -22.68
CA ASP A 92 23.28 10.78 -23.74
C ASP A 92 22.58 9.89 -24.76
N GLU A 93 23.07 8.67 -24.97
CA GLU A 93 22.51 7.69 -25.90
C GLU A 93 21.21 7.02 -25.35
N TRP A 94 21.08 6.91 -24.01
CA TRP A 94 20.01 6.15 -23.35
C TRP A 94 19.10 6.97 -22.43
N SER A 95 19.40 8.25 -22.15
CA SER A 95 18.62 9.11 -21.26
C SER A 95 17.13 9.21 -21.63
N TRP A 96 16.81 9.11 -22.92
CA TRP A 96 15.43 9.13 -23.42
C TRP A 96 14.55 8.00 -22.86
N THR A 97 15.14 6.86 -22.47
CA THR A 97 14.40 5.74 -21.91
C THR A 97 13.80 6.05 -20.54
N SER A 98 14.30 7.07 -19.86
CA SER A 98 13.75 7.56 -18.60
C SER A 98 12.33 8.14 -18.73
N TRP A 99 11.90 8.51 -19.93
CA TRP A 99 10.53 8.96 -20.19
C TRP A 99 9.54 7.80 -20.37
N LEU A 100 10.01 6.60 -20.69
CA LEU A 100 9.15 5.45 -20.94
C LEU A 100 8.51 4.95 -19.64
N PRO A 101 7.16 4.83 -19.59
CA PRO A 101 6.48 4.28 -18.41
C PRO A 101 6.88 2.85 -18.09
N HIS A 102 7.28 2.06 -19.09
CA HIS A 102 7.73 0.66 -18.98
C HIS A 102 8.98 0.45 -18.11
N THR A 103 9.79 1.51 -17.90
CA THR A 103 11.00 1.43 -17.07
C THR A 103 10.73 1.64 -15.57
N ARG A 104 9.51 2.00 -15.17
CA ARG A 104 9.15 2.23 -13.76
C ARG A 104 9.22 0.92 -12.97
N GLN A 105 9.81 0.98 -11.78
CA GLN A 105 9.79 -0.13 -10.85
C GLN A 105 8.46 -0.12 -10.10
N SER A 106 7.66 -1.16 -10.28
CA SER A 106 6.42 -1.33 -9.53
C SER A 106 6.73 -1.46 -8.03
N GLY A 107 6.07 -0.66 -7.20
CA GLY A 107 6.27 -0.68 -5.74
C GLY A 107 7.52 0.06 -5.23
N SER A 108 8.24 0.79 -6.07
CA SER A 108 9.35 1.65 -5.61
C SER A 108 8.82 2.96 -5.04
N SER A 109 9.04 3.17 -3.73
CA SER A 109 8.69 4.41 -3.02
C SER A 109 9.46 5.65 -3.48
N THR A 110 10.54 5.45 -4.24
CA THR A 110 11.44 6.52 -4.71
C THR A 110 11.27 6.84 -6.19
N GLY A 111 10.24 6.27 -6.84
CA GLY A 111 10.07 6.42 -8.29
C GLY A 111 11.20 5.76 -9.08
N GLY A 112 11.77 4.68 -8.56
CA GLY A 112 12.88 3.93 -9.16
C GLY A 112 12.55 3.47 -10.56
N ARG A 113 13.59 3.39 -11.40
CA ARG A 113 13.49 2.87 -12.75
C ARG A 113 14.44 1.71 -12.95
N TRP A 114 14.11 0.82 -13.84
CA TRP A 114 14.99 -0.27 -14.30
C TRP A 114 16.03 0.27 -15.29
N ILE A 115 16.73 1.33 -14.88
CA ILE A 115 17.80 1.98 -15.68
C ILE A 115 19.02 2.12 -14.78
N SER A 116 20.18 1.68 -15.26
CA SER A 116 21.44 1.82 -14.53
C SER A 116 22.64 1.91 -15.47
N GLN A 117 23.62 2.76 -15.10
CA GLN A 117 24.89 2.99 -15.77
C GLN A 117 26.10 2.56 -14.94
N ASP A 118 25.86 2.10 -13.73
CA ASP A 118 26.91 1.66 -12.82
C ASP A 118 26.94 0.13 -12.76
N TYR A 119 28.10 -0.46 -12.95
CA TYR A 119 28.26 -1.91 -13.00
C TYR A 119 27.74 -2.61 -11.75
N GLU A 120 28.14 -2.13 -10.55
CA GLU A 120 27.74 -2.79 -9.30
C GLU A 120 26.23 -2.69 -9.09
N HIS A 121 25.67 -1.51 -9.35
CA HIS A 121 24.24 -1.27 -9.24
C HIS A 121 23.45 -2.08 -10.28
N SER A 122 23.88 -2.10 -11.54
CA SER A 122 23.28 -2.90 -12.61
C SER A 122 23.28 -4.38 -12.29
N ASN A 123 24.40 -4.89 -11.78
CA ASN A 123 24.55 -6.30 -11.42
C ASN A 123 23.65 -6.66 -10.21
N ALA A 124 23.52 -5.77 -9.24
CA ALA A 124 22.59 -5.93 -8.12
C ALA A 124 21.13 -5.93 -8.59
N MET A 125 20.75 -5.01 -9.48
CA MET A 125 19.40 -4.96 -10.06
C MET A 125 19.08 -6.22 -10.86
N LEU A 126 20.00 -6.70 -11.71
CA LEU A 126 19.82 -7.94 -12.49
C LEU A 126 19.74 -9.18 -11.59
N LYS A 127 20.50 -9.24 -10.50
CA LYS A 127 20.37 -10.31 -9.50
C LYS A 127 19.00 -10.27 -8.81
N ASN A 128 18.53 -9.10 -8.43
CA ASN A 128 17.21 -8.94 -7.85
C ASN A 128 16.10 -9.37 -8.81
N LEU A 129 16.18 -8.98 -10.09
CA LEU A 129 15.26 -9.43 -11.13
C LEU A 129 15.28 -10.96 -11.28
N GLN A 130 16.45 -11.57 -11.27
CA GLN A 130 16.58 -13.01 -11.35
C GLN A 130 15.92 -13.75 -10.18
N GLN A 131 16.02 -13.17 -8.95
CA GLN A 131 15.43 -13.77 -7.74
C GLN A 131 13.93 -13.54 -7.61
N SER A 132 13.43 -12.45 -8.17
CA SER A 132 12.03 -12.01 -8.04
C SER A 132 11.24 -12.07 -9.35
N ILE A 133 11.71 -12.82 -10.35
CA ILE A 133 11.06 -12.84 -11.67
C ILE A 133 9.61 -13.33 -11.59
N ASP A 134 9.33 -14.29 -10.73
CA ASP A 134 7.97 -14.83 -10.50
C ASP A 134 7.05 -13.83 -9.75
N GLY A 135 7.61 -12.76 -9.19
CA GLY A 135 6.89 -11.70 -8.51
C GLY A 135 6.74 -10.40 -9.34
N LEU A 136 7.15 -10.41 -10.62
CA LEU A 136 6.91 -9.29 -11.52
C LEU A 136 5.42 -9.19 -11.84
N LEU A 137 4.89 -7.96 -11.84
CA LEU A 137 3.49 -7.72 -12.19
C LEU A 137 3.22 -7.95 -13.69
N THR A 138 4.24 -7.83 -14.53
CA THR A 138 4.11 -7.97 -15.98
C THR A 138 4.58 -9.32 -16.47
N PRO A 139 3.89 -9.95 -17.43
CA PRO A 139 4.30 -11.25 -17.99
C PRO A 139 5.58 -11.18 -18.83
N GLY A 140 5.92 -10.02 -19.39
CA GLY A 140 7.08 -9.79 -20.23
C GLY A 140 8.13 -8.88 -19.57
N LEU A 141 9.40 -9.25 -19.67
CA LEU A 141 10.55 -8.41 -19.30
C LEU A 141 11.46 -8.29 -20.52
N MET A 142 11.72 -7.07 -20.98
CA MET A 142 12.74 -6.80 -22.01
C MET A 142 13.97 -6.18 -21.37
N LEU A 143 15.12 -6.77 -21.62
CA LEU A 143 16.42 -6.26 -21.18
C LEU A 143 17.19 -5.69 -22.36
N VAL A 144 17.54 -4.41 -22.26
CA VAL A 144 18.48 -3.76 -23.17
C VAL A 144 19.82 -3.67 -22.46
N ILE A 145 20.84 -4.29 -23.00
CA ILE A 145 22.18 -4.36 -22.41
C ILE A 145 23.18 -3.79 -23.40
N ASP A 146 23.73 -2.63 -23.04
CA ASP A 146 24.79 -1.96 -23.77
C ASP A 146 26.05 -1.88 -22.88
N SER A 147 26.48 -3.05 -22.41
CA SER A 147 27.64 -3.25 -21.55
C SER A 147 28.19 -4.65 -21.76
N GLU A 148 29.42 -4.74 -22.18
CA GLU A 148 30.10 -6.03 -22.39
C GLU A 148 30.39 -6.73 -21.06
N VAL A 149 30.74 -5.95 -20.03
CA VAL A 149 31.09 -6.47 -18.70
C VAL A 149 29.89 -7.15 -18.04
N LEU A 150 28.66 -6.67 -18.25
CA LEU A 150 27.45 -7.25 -17.68
C LEU A 150 27.09 -8.61 -18.29
N THR A 151 27.60 -8.90 -19.50
CA THR A 151 27.41 -10.21 -20.17
C THR A 151 28.65 -11.09 -20.10
N GLU A 152 29.75 -10.64 -19.48
CA GLU A 152 30.97 -11.41 -19.36
C GLU A 152 30.85 -12.54 -18.33
N GLY A 153 31.32 -13.74 -18.70
CA GLY A 153 31.30 -14.93 -17.82
C GLY A 153 29.97 -15.71 -17.84
N ARG A 154 30.07 -17.01 -17.54
CA ARG A 154 28.91 -17.94 -17.56
C ARG A 154 27.90 -17.64 -16.45
N ASP A 155 28.34 -17.06 -15.36
CA ASP A 155 27.52 -16.81 -14.17
C ASP A 155 26.94 -15.39 -14.11
N ALA A 156 27.17 -14.58 -15.16
CA ALA A 156 26.62 -13.23 -15.26
C ALA A 156 25.09 -13.27 -15.16
N PRO A 157 24.46 -12.49 -14.23
CA PRO A 157 23.00 -12.48 -14.06
C PRO A 157 22.25 -12.13 -15.35
N ALA A 158 22.81 -11.24 -16.16
CA ALA A 158 22.27 -10.89 -17.46
C ALA A 158 22.13 -12.11 -18.38
N ARG A 159 23.19 -12.94 -18.48
CA ARG A 159 23.15 -14.16 -19.32
C ARG A 159 22.12 -15.19 -18.82
N LYS A 160 21.90 -15.27 -17.51
CA LYS A 160 20.91 -16.20 -16.93
C LYS A 160 19.47 -15.72 -17.14
N LEU A 161 19.27 -14.42 -17.24
CA LEU A 161 17.97 -13.82 -17.51
C LEU A 161 17.60 -13.84 -18.98
N LEU A 162 18.54 -13.52 -19.87
CA LEU A 162 18.30 -13.45 -21.32
C LEU A 162 17.85 -14.79 -21.87
N GLY A 163 16.64 -14.86 -22.39
CA GLY A 163 16.01 -16.08 -22.89
C GLY A 163 15.35 -16.94 -21.82
N TYR A 164 15.15 -16.42 -20.60
CA TYR A 164 14.38 -17.11 -19.56
C TYR A 164 12.94 -17.38 -20.01
N GLY A 165 12.40 -18.55 -19.69
CA GLY A 165 11.07 -18.98 -20.11
C GLY A 165 10.99 -19.50 -21.55
N ARG A 166 12.13 -19.65 -22.26
CA ARG A 166 12.18 -20.18 -23.63
C ARG A 166 11.80 -21.65 -23.65
N GLY A 167 10.95 -22.05 -24.60
CA GLY A 167 10.46 -23.42 -24.73
C GLY A 167 9.40 -23.84 -23.71
N GLU A 168 9.05 -22.98 -22.77
CA GLU A 168 7.95 -23.25 -21.84
C GLU A 168 6.60 -23.05 -22.52
N ASN A 169 5.79 -24.13 -22.53
CA ASN A 169 4.47 -24.07 -23.12
C ASN A 169 3.43 -23.66 -22.06
N PRO A 170 2.78 -22.49 -22.19
CA PRO A 170 1.80 -21.99 -21.21
C PRO A 170 0.60 -22.93 -21.02
N HIS A 171 0.34 -23.83 -22.00
CA HIS A 171 -0.77 -24.78 -21.94
C HIS A 171 -0.46 -26.11 -21.23
N ARG A 172 0.77 -26.34 -20.79
CA ARG A 172 1.19 -27.61 -20.19
C ARG A 172 1.17 -27.67 -18.67
N GLN A 173 0.94 -26.53 -17.99
CA GLN A 173 0.88 -26.48 -16.52
C GLN A 173 -0.56 -26.57 -16.02
N SER A 174 -0.81 -27.57 -15.17
CA SER A 174 -2.13 -27.90 -14.60
C SER A 174 -2.61 -26.99 -13.46
N SER A 175 -1.97 -25.85 -13.22
CA SER A 175 -2.42 -24.84 -12.26
C SER A 175 -2.80 -23.57 -13.01
N ARG A 176 -4.07 -23.21 -12.93
CA ARG A 176 -4.71 -22.09 -13.64
C ARG A 176 -4.17 -20.68 -13.31
N ASP A 177 -3.22 -20.55 -12.37
CA ASP A 177 -2.84 -19.24 -11.80
C ASP A 177 -1.35 -18.89 -11.93
N LYS A 178 -0.52 -19.65 -12.69
CA LYS A 178 0.89 -19.28 -12.90
C LYS A 178 1.07 -18.56 -14.22
N VAL A 179 1.38 -17.26 -14.14
CA VAL A 179 1.87 -16.46 -15.27
C VAL A 179 3.26 -16.97 -15.65
N VAL A 180 3.44 -17.35 -16.93
CA VAL A 180 4.76 -17.73 -17.47
C VAL A 180 5.49 -16.44 -17.85
N HIS A 181 6.49 -16.06 -17.07
CA HIS A 181 7.31 -14.90 -17.36
C HIS A 181 8.32 -15.22 -18.47
N LYS A 182 8.43 -14.34 -19.47
CA LYS A 182 9.39 -14.42 -20.56
C LYS A 182 10.33 -13.24 -20.55
N VAL A 183 11.64 -13.50 -20.70
CA VAL A 183 12.65 -12.45 -20.77
C VAL A 183 13.21 -12.35 -22.17
N PHE A 184 12.95 -11.22 -22.80
CA PHE A 184 13.45 -10.83 -24.11
C PHE A 184 14.74 -10.02 -23.97
N GLY A 185 15.55 -9.94 -25.03
CA GLY A 185 16.78 -9.17 -24.93
C GLY A 185 17.17 -8.42 -26.21
N ILE A 186 17.78 -7.26 -26.03
CA ILE A 186 18.55 -6.53 -27.04
C ILE A 186 19.93 -6.31 -26.44
N VAL A 187 20.95 -6.90 -27.04
CA VAL A 187 22.34 -6.81 -26.55
C VAL A 187 23.18 -6.14 -27.61
N ILE A 188 23.88 -5.07 -27.23
CA ILE A 188 24.80 -4.35 -28.10
C ILE A 188 26.23 -4.68 -27.66
N ALA A 189 27.06 -5.12 -28.58
CA ALA A 189 28.46 -5.47 -28.33
C ALA A 189 29.37 -4.99 -29.46
N SER A 190 30.69 -4.90 -29.20
CA SER A 190 31.66 -4.51 -30.19
C SER A 190 31.98 -5.63 -31.20
N SER A 191 31.78 -6.88 -30.83
CA SER A 191 32.02 -8.04 -31.69
C SER A 191 31.01 -9.18 -31.41
N GLU A 192 30.87 -10.07 -32.40
CA GLU A 192 29.97 -11.25 -32.27
C GLU A 192 30.38 -12.19 -31.13
N GLU A 193 31.69 -12.30 -30.84
CA GLU A 193 32.21 -13.16 -29.78
C GLU A 193 31.75 -12.77 -28.37
N GLN A 194 31.41 -11.49 -28.18
CA GLN A 194 30.95 -10.95 -26.91
C GLN A 194 29.44 -11.14 -26.69
N LEU A 195 28.71 -11.49 -27.74
CA LEU A 195 27.27 -11.74 -27.66
C LEU A 195 26.95 -13.00 -26.84
N PRO A 196 25.87 -13.01 -26.08
CA PRO A 196 25.37 -14.19 -25.42
C PRO A 196 24.97 -15.28 -26.43
N ALA A 197 25.25 -16.54 -26.10
CA ALA A 197 24.84 -17.69 -26.94
C ALA A 197 23.31 -17.83 -27.04
N SER A 198 22.54 -17.13 -26.21
CA SER A 198 21.07 -17.08 -26.24
C SER A 198 20.51 -16.22 -27.38
N CYS A 199 21.36 -15.52 -28.15
CA CYS A 199 20.90 -14.69 -29.27
C CYS A 199 20.21 -15.55 -30.33
N THR A 200 18.96 -15.22 -30.64
CA THR A 200 18.14 -15.88 -31.68
C THR A 200 18.32 -15.20 -33.03
N VAL A 201 18.72 -13.95 -33.02
CA VAL A 201 19.04 -13.12 -34.18
C VAL A 201 20.30 -12.33 -33.87
N VAL A 202 21.20 -12.27 -34.83
CA VAL A 202 22.39 -11.40 -34.80
C VAL A 202 22.31 -10.44 -35.98
N VAL A 203 22.50 -9.15 -35.73
CA VAL A 203 22.54 -8.11 -36.76
C VAL A 203 23.89 -7.43 -36.69
N THR A 204 24.70 -7.58 -37.77
CA THR A 204 25.98 -6.89 -37.92
C THR A 204 25.77 -5.69 -38.82
N VAL A 205 25.96 -4.48 -38.29
CA VAL A 205 25.69 -3.21 -38.97
C VAL A 205 27.00 -2.67 -39.51
N ASP A 206 27.02 -2.31 -40.79
CA ASP A 206 28.16 -1.68 -41.48
C ASP A 206 28.05 -0.14 -41.40
N GLU A 207 29.14 0.58 -41.76
CA GLU A 207 29.21 2.06 -41.71
C GLU A 207 28.17 2.74 -42.62
N ASP A 208 27.71 2.08 -43.68
CA ASP A 208 26.73 2.61 -44.65
C ASP A 208 25.26 2.29 -44.24
N ALA A 209 25.00 1.88 -43.01
CA ALA A 209 23.70 1.42 -42.52
C ALA A 209 23.14 0.18 -43.26
N ALA A 210 23.95 -0.49 -44.04
CA ALA A 210 23.71 -1.83 -44.51
C ALA A 210 23.99 -2.81 -43.37
N ALA A 211 23.31 -3.95 -43.34
CA ALA A 211 23.51 -4.92 -42.28
C ALA A 211 23.46 -6.37 -42.80
N THR A 212 24.12 -7.24 -42.07
CA THR A 212 23.95 -8.70 -42.20
C THR A 212 23.00 -9.17 -41.11
N PHE A 213 21.92 -9.81 -41.51
CA PHE A 213 20.93 -10.43 -40.62
C PHE A 213 21.16 -11.92 -40.56
N TYR A 214 21.48 -12.47 -39.38
CA TYR A 214 21.76 -13.86 -39.15
C TYR A 214 20.84 -14.49 -38.10
N GLU A 215 20.21 -15.61 -38.43
CA GLU A 215 19.44 -16.46 -37.51
C GLU A 215 20.19 -17.76 -37.22
N PRO A 216 20.84 -17.88 -36.06
CA PRO A 216 21.68 -19.05 -35.74
C PRO A 216 20.93 -20.38 -35.81
N GLU A 217 19.72 -20.44 -35.30
CA GLU A 217 18.90 -21.69 -35.27
C GLU A 217 18.49 -22.16 -36.65
N LYS A 218 18.14 -21.22 -37.52
CA LYS A 218 17.76 -21.52 -38.91
C LYS A 218 18.95 -21.60 -39.84
N ARG A 219 20.17 -21.29 -39.36
CA ARG A 219 21.40 -21.15 -40.15
C ARG A 219 21.17 -20.27 -41.39
N ARG A 220 20.41 -19.20 -41.23
CA ARG A 220 20.02 -18.32 -42.31
C ARG A 220 20.73 -16.97 -42.19
N THR A 221 21.41 -16.58 -43.26
CA THR A 221 22.06 -15.28 -43.39
C THR A 221 21.42 -14.51 -44.54
N VAL A 222 21.12 -13.22 -44.31
CA VAL A 222 20.68 -12.29 -45.33
C VAL A 222 21.62 -11.09 -45.29
N ASN A 223 22.33 -10.84 -46.38
CA ASN A 223 23.23 -9.70 -46.49
C ASN A 223 22.49 -8.50 -47.10
N ASP A 224 23.14 -7.34 -47.08
CA ASP A 224 22.63 -6.09 -47.66
C ASP A 224 21.23 -5.71 -47.17
N VAL A 225 20.96 -5.92 -45.86
CA VAL A 225 19.75 -5.51 -45.22
C VAL A 225 19.86 -4.01 -44.88
N ILE A 226 18.90 -3.21 -45.33
CA ILE A 226 18.77 -1.82 -44.94
C ILE A 226 18.05 -1.77 -43.60
N ILE A 227 18.74 -1.32 -42.54
CA ILE A 227 18.16 -1.30 -41.19
C ILE A 227 17.04 -0.27 -41.03
N GLY A 228 16.05 -0.57 -40.21
CA GLY A 228 14.98 0.36 -39.83
C GLY A 228 15.37 1.13 -38.56
N GLY A 229 16.30 2.07 -38.65
CA GLY A 229 16.81 2.85 -37.51
C GLY A 229 15.95 4.06 -37.18
N ILE A 230 16.08 4.57 -35.95
CA ILE A 230 15.47 5.84 -35.48
C ILE A 230 16.55 6.73 -34.87
N ASP A 231 16.57 8.02 -35.25
CA ASP A 231 17.48 9.00 -34.65
C ASP A 231 17.12 9.35 -33.19
N LEU A 232 18.08 9.92 -32.46
CA LEU A 232 17.95 10.20 -31.03
C LEU A 232 16.89 11.26 -30.72
N ASP A 233 16.80 12.31 -31.53
CA ASP A 233 15.86 13.42 -31.31
C ASP A 233 14.42 12.95 -31.52
N TYR A 234 14.21 12.15 -32.55
CA TYR A 234 12.88 11.62 -32.86
C TYR A 234 12.40 10.62 -31.80
N VAL A 235 13.26 9.68 -31.37
CA VAL A 235 12.92 8.72 -30.32
C VAL A 235 12.62 9.41 -28.99
N THR A 236 13.35 10.49 -28.68
CA THR A 236 13.12 11.28 -27.46
C THR A 236 11.74 11.95 -27.48
N LYS A 237 11.30 12.47 -28.63
CA LYS A 237 9.94 13.02 -28.78
C LYS A 237 8.88 11.95 -28.59
N LEU A 238 9.05 10.79 -29.22
CA LEU A 238 8.11 9.66 -29.07
C LEU A 238 8.02 9.17 -27.62
N ALA A 239 9.15 9.03 -26.93
CA ALA A 239 9.18 8.60 -25.54
C ALA A 239 8.46 9.59 -24.61
N ARG A 240 8.62 10.91 -24.84
CA ARG A 240 7.89 11.94 -24.10
C ARG A 240 6.39 11.90 -24.37
N MET A 241 5.97 11.66 -25.61
CA MET A 241 4.55 11.48 -25.93
C MET A 241 3.96 10.25 -25.23
N LEU A 242 4.67 9.12 -25.21
CA LEU A 242 4.23 7.93 -24.51
C LEU A 242 4.14 8.13 -22.99
N ALA A 243 4.97 9.02 -22.41
CA ALA A 243 4.94 9.33 -20.98
C ALA A 243 3.62 10.00 -20.51
N GLU A 244 2.84 10.58 -21.44
CA GLU A 244 1.56 11.24 -21.14
C GLU A 244 0.39 10.24 -21.02
N PHE A 245 0.58 9.00 -21.45
CA PHE A 245 -0.47 7.97 -21.40
C PHE A 245 -0.32 7.08 -20.18
N ASP A 246 -1.42 6.83 -19.50
CA ASP A 246 -1.55 5.82 -18.46
C ASP A 246 -2.15 4.55 -19.06
N ASP A 247 -1.61 3.41 -18.64
CA ASP A 247 -2.13 2.10 -19.02
C ASP A 247 -3.24 1.70 -18.03
N PRO A 248 -4.50 1.59 -18.46
CA PRO A 248 -5.60 1.24 -17.58
C PRO A 248 -5.54 -0.22 -17.07
N GLU A 249 -4.75 -1.08 -17.72
CA GLU A 249 -4.57 -2.46 -17.32
C GLU A 249 -3.47 -2.63 -16.26
N LEU A 250 -2.60 -1.62 -16.09
CA LEU A 250 -1.59 -1.62 -15.05
C LEU A 250 -2.20 -1.30 -13.69
N ILE A 251 -2.67 -2.32 -12.99
CA ILE A 251 -3.21 -2.20 -11.64
C ILE A 251 -2.06 -2.00 -10.66
N ILE A 252 -1.71 -0.76 -10.37
CA ILE A 252 -0.82 -0.41 -9.27
C ILE A 252 -1.71 -0.27 -8.03
N PRO A 253 -1.59 -1.19 -7.03
CA PRO A 253 -2.42 -1.10 -5.83
C PRO A 253 -2.36 0.30 -5.20
N GLY A 254 -3.51 0.96 -5.06
CA GLY A 254 -3.60 2.29 -4.48
C GLY A 254 -3.21 3.47 -5.37
N ALA A 255 -2.87 3.29 -6.65
CA ALA A 255 -2.50 4.41 -7.54
C ALA A 255 -3.66 5.39 -7.79
N GLY A 256 -4.90 4.91 -7.80
CA GLY A 256 -6.11 5.72 -7.97
C GLY A 256 -6.66 6.35 -6.69
N LEU A 257 -6.03 6.10 -5.53
CA LEU A 257 -6.56 6.60 -4.26
C LEU A 257 -6.32 8.10 -4.09
N PRO A 258 -7.29 8.84 -3.55
CA PRO A 258 -7.15 10.28 -3.30
C PRO A 258 -6.00 10.57 -2.34
N GLY A 259 -5.38 11.75 -2.47
CA GLY A 259 -4.31 12.18 -1.56
C GLY A 259 -4.82 12.66 -0.20
N LEU A 260 -6.11 13.01 -0.09
CA LEU A 260 -6.77 13.47 1.12
C LEU A 260 -8.24 13.06 1.12
N VAL A 261 -8.71 12.52 2.23
CA VAL A 261 -10.11 12.20 2.50
C VAL A 261 -10.50 12.85 3.81
N ARG A 262 -11.61 13.59 3.85
CA ARG A 262 -12.10 14.21 5.08
C ARG A 262 -13.23 13.41 5.70
N LEU A 263 -13.14 13.12 6.99
CA LEU A 263 -14.12 12.29 7.69
C LEU A 263 -15.56 12.83 7.63
N PRO A 264 -15.82 14.15 7.87
CA PRO A 264 -17.19 14.66 7.83
C PRO A 264 -17.85 14.59 6.45
N GLU A 265 -17.07 14.67 5.39
CA GLU A 265 -17.54 14.50 4.01
C GLU A 265 -17.85 13.04 3.71
N LEU A 266 -16.96 12.14 4.16
CA LEU A 266 -17.06 10.71 3.94
C LEU A 266 -18.29 10.10 4.63
N THR A 267 -18.54 10.49 5.89
CA THR A 267 -19.66 9.99 6.70
C THR A 267 -21.01 10.63 6.37
N GLY A 268 -21.03 11.68 5.53
CA GLY A 268 -22.24 12.41 5.18
C GLY A 268 -22.87 13.21 6.34
N ILE A 269 -22.16 13.33 7.48
CA ILE A 269 -22.64 14.09 8.65
C ILE A 269 -22.70 15.58 8.34
N GLY A 270 -21.89 16.02 7.35
CA GLY A 270 -21.88 17.39 6.84
C GLY A 270 -20.79 18.27 7.48
N THR A 271 -20.54 19.43 6.85
CA THR A 271 -19.50 20.37 7.25
C THR A 271 -20.11 21.77 7.32
N PRO A 272 -20.30 22.34 8.53
CA PRO A 272 -20.10 21.75 9.86
C PRO A 272 -21.15 20.69 10.23
N PRO A 273 -20.80 19.72 11.10
CA PRO A 273 -21.77 18.78 11.65
C PRO A 273 -22.78 19.48 12.57
N THR A 274 -23.98 18.90 12.71
CA THR A 274 -25.02 19.43 13.60
C THR A 274 -25.54 18.33 14.53
N ALA A 275 -25.98 18.70 15.74
CA ALA A 275 -26.54 17.76 16.71
C ALA A 275 -27.70 16.94 16.12
N GLN A 276 -28.59 17.57 15.36
CA GLN A 276 -29.72 16.88 14.73
C GLN A 276 -29.28 15.79 13.73
N LYS A 277 -28.22 16.01 12.97
CA LYS A 277 -27.68 14.98 12.08
C LYS A 277 -27.06 13.82 12.84
N ILE A 278 -26.35 14.11 13.93
CA ILE A 278 -25.81 13.07 14.82
C ILE A 278 -26.93 12.22 15.41
N ILE A 279 -27.98 12.84 15.95
CA ILE A 279 -29.16 12.15 16.50
C ILE A 279 -29.80 11.24 15.44
N ASN A 280 -30.00 11.76 14.23
CA ASN A 280 -30.56 10.98 13.12
C ASN A 280 -29.67 9.78 12.75
N THR A 281 -28.34 9.96 12.82
CA THR A 281 -27.38 8.89 12.55
C THR A 281 -27.45 7.83 13.66
N TRP A 282 -27.47 8.21 14.93
CA TRP A 282 -27.61 7.29 16.05
C TRP A 282 -28.90 6.45 15.97
N GLN A 283 -30.02 7.08 15.59
CA GLN A 283 -31.31 6.37 15.45
C GLN A 283 -31.35 5.38 14.29
N LYS A 284 -30.58 5.64 13.21
CA LYS A 284 -30.52 4.78 12.03
C LYS A 284 -29.48 3.67 12.14
N SER A 285 -28.47 3.85 12.99
CA SER A 285 -27.37 2.91 13.11
C SER A 285 -27.81 1.62 13.79
N THR A 286 -27.61 0.50 13.12
CA THR A 286 -27.89 -0.84 13.65
C THR A 286 -26.64 -1.62 14.04
N GLY A 287 -25.45 -1.17 13.64
CA GLY A 287 -24.16 -1.82 13.85
C GLY A 287 -23.16 -0.96 14.61
N TYR A 288 -21.93 -1.39 14.63
CA TYR A 288 -20.79 -0.68 15.24
C TYR A 288 -19.76 -0.33 14.16
N SER A 289 -20.25 0.21 13.07
CA SER A 289 -19.46 0.54 11.89
C SER A 289 -19.24 2.04 11.74
N THR A 290 -18.17 2.40 11.07
CA THR A 290 -17.88 3.76 10.59
C THR A 290 -17.04 3.71 9.33
N GLU A 291 -17.18 4.73 8.50
CA GLU A 291 -16.32 4.95 7.36
C GLU A 291 -14.93 5.40 7.85
N ILE A 292 -13.87 4.75 7.38
CA ILE A 292 -12.50 5.03 7.82
C ILE A 292 -11.59 5.54 6.69
N GLY A 293 -12.06 5.54 5.46
CA GLY A 293 -11.28 5.97 4.30
C GLY A 293 -11.91 5.59 2.98
N VAL A 294 -11.10 5.70 1.92
CA VAL A 294 -11.47 5.33 0.56
C VAL A 294 -10.46 4.32 0.04
N GLY A 295 -10.94 3.19 -0.45
CA GLY A 295 -10.19 2.15 -1.13
C GLY A 295 -10.47 2.14 -2.63
N ASP A 296 -9.90 1.19 -3.35
CA ASP A 296 -10.08 1.04 -4.80
C ASP A 296 -11.56 0.77 -5.19
N GLN A 297 -12.34 0.19 -4.27
CA GLN A 297 -13.76 -0.10 -4.44
C GLN A 297 -14.68 1.06 -3.99
N GLY A 298 -14.12 2.19 -3.56
CA GLY A 298 -14.84 3.33 -3.01
C GLY A 298 -14.70 3.46 -1.49
N VAL A 299 -15.77 3.93 -0.83
CA VAL A 299 -15.77 4.16 0.63
C VAL A 299 -15.51 2.85 1.38
N TYR A 300 -14.50 2.87 2.24
CA TYR A 300 -14.16 1.73 3.09
C TYR A 300 -14.79 1.90 4.49
N THR A 301 -15.69 1.00 4.82
CA THR A 301 -16.39 0.97 6.11
C THR A 301 -15.84 -0.14 6.98
N LEU A 302 -15.53 0.15 8.22
CA LEU A 302 -15.05 -0.80 9.21
C LEU A 302 -16.15 -1.06 10.25
N ASP A 303 -16.46 -2.32 10.50
CA ASP A 303 -17.38 -2.76 11.56
C ASP A 303 -16.58 -3.40 12.70
N LEU A 304 -16.61 -2.75 13.87
CA LEU A 304 -15.85 -3.18 15.05
C LEU A 304 -16.15 -4.63 15.49
N VAL A 305 -17.35 -5.12 15.22
CA VAL A 305 -17.79 -6.46 15.65
C VAL A 305 -17.51 -7.51 14.59
N LYS A 306 -17.72 -7.18 13.31
CA LYS A 306 -17.56 -8.13 12.20
C LYS A 306 -16.10 -8.28 11.78
N ASP A 307 -15.39 -7.15 11.64
CA ASP A 307 -14.02 -7.10 11.14
C ASP A 307 -12.99 -7.28 12.26
N GLY A 308 -13.39 -6.96 13.53
CA GLY A 308 -12.63 -7.19 14.75
C GLY A 308 -12.92 -8.57 15.38
N PRO A 309 -12.69 -8.82 16.64
CA PRO A 309 -12.98 -7.95 17.79
C PRO A 309 -11.84 -7.02 18.16
N HIS A 310 -10.60 -7.34 17.80
CA HIS A 310 -9.42 -6.57 18.17
C HIS A 310 -8.64 -6.22 16.93
N GLY A 311 -7.92 -5.10 16.99
CA GLY A 311 -7.14 -4.59 15.89
C GLY A 311 -5.71 -4.22 16.28
N LEU A 312 -4.80 -4.34 15.30
CA LEU A 312 -3.41 -3.92 15.37
C LEU A 312 -3.16 -2.82 14.35
N VAL A 313 -2.56 -1.70 14.78
CA VAL A 313 -2.25 -0.56 13.91
C VAL A 313 -0.76 -0.27 13.97
N GLY A 314 -0.06 -0.45 12.85
CA GLY A 314 1.36 -0.13 12.69
C GLY A 314 1.55 1.15 11.89
N GLY A 315 2.55 1.99 12.29
CA GLY A 315 2.88 3.17 11.50
C GLY A 315 3.90 4.07 12.17
N THR A 316 4.91 4.50 11.43
CA THR A 316 5.98 5.38 11.93
C THR A 316 5.49 6.81 12.19
N THR A 317 6.31 7.61 12.86
CA THR A 317 6.02 9.04 13.08
C THR A 317 5.74 9.77 11.76
N GLY A 318 4.65 10.53 11.72
CA GLY A 318 4.21 11.27 10.52
C GLY A 318 3.59 10.39 9.42
N SER A 319 3.25 9.12 9.70
CA SER A 319 2.48 8.28 8.77
C SER A 319 0.98 8.57 8.77
N GLY A 320 0.46 9.21 9.82
CA GLY A 320 -0.97 9.43 10.05
C GLY A 320 -1.60 8.50 11.09
N LYS A 321 -0.81 7.67 11.83
CA LYS A 321 -1.31 6.69 12.80
C LYS A 321 -2.27 7.29 13.84
N SER A 322 -1.85 8.34 14.54
CA SER A 322 -2.70 8.99 15.57
C SER A 322 -3.91 9.71 14.95
N GLU A 323 -3.79 10.20 13.69
CA GLU A 323 -4.93 10.74 12.95
C GLU A 323 -5.95 9.66 12.63
N PHE A 324 -5.51 8.49 12.17
CA PHE A 324 -6.36 7.34 11.93
C PHE A 324 -7.12 6.92 13.20
N LEU A 325 -6.43 6.84 14.35
CA LEU A 325 -7.06 6.50 15.63
C LEU A 325 -8.12 7.53 16.06
N ARG A 326 -7.83 8.83 15.88
CA ARG A 326 -8.83 9.89 16.15
C ARG A 326 -10.03 9.80 15.23
N SER A 327 -9.79 9.58 13.94
CA SER A 327 -10.86 9.43 12.95
C SER A 327 -11.73 8.22 13.26
N LEU A 328 -11.13 7.10 13.67
CA LEU A 328 -11.86 5.90 14.07
C LEU A 328 -12.75 6.15 15.30
N VAL A 329 -12.18 6.74 16.37
CA VAL A 329 -12.92 7.05 17.60
C VAL A 329 -14.04 8.05 17.34
N ALA A 330 -13.76 9.14 16.63
CA ALA A 330 -14.75 10.17 16.30
C ALA A 330 -15.85 9.65 15.37
N GLY A 331 -15.49 8.84 14.38
CA GLY A 331 -16.46 8.22 13.47
C GLY A 331 -17.38 7.23 14.18
N LEU A 332 -16.82 6.37 15.04
CA LEU A 332 -17.62 5.43 15.85
C LEU A 332 -18.56 6.17 16.81
N ALA A 333 -18.11 7.28 17.44
CA ALA A 333 -18.93 8.10 18.30
C ALA A 333 -20.07 8.82 17.54
N ALA A 334 -19.81 9.21 16.30
CA ALA A 334 -20.81 9.83 15.44
C ALA A 334 -21.92 8.87 14.99
N HIS A 335 -21.62 7.57 14.94
CA HIS A 335 -22.57 6.53 14.52
C HIS A 335 -23.24 5.77 15.68
N ASN A 336 -22.71 5.86 16.90
CA ASN A 336 -23.24 5.14 18.06
C ASN A 336 -23.41 6.11 19.22
N ASP A 337 -24.53 6.04 19.91
CA ASP A 337 -24.75 6.82 21.13
C ASP A 337 -23.98 6.22 22.34
N PRO A 338 -23.77 7.00 23.43
CA PRO A 338 -22.97 6.55 24.58
C PRO A 338 -23.61 5.41 25.39
N THR A 339 -24.88 5.07 25.15
CA THR A 339 -25.51 3.89 25.79
C THR A 339 -25.17 2.59 25.07
N ARG A 340 -24.63 2.70 23.83
CA ARG A 340 -24.26 1.55 22.99
C ARG A 340 -22.75 1.29 22.94
N LEU A 341 -21.94 2.35 22.96
CA LEU A 341 -20.49 2.26 22.82
C LEU A 341 -19.77 3.24 23.73
N ASN A 342 -18.78 2.77 24.47
CA ASN A 342 -17.90 3.60 25.31
C ASN A 342 -16.43 3.41 24.94
N PHE A 343 -15.59 4.39 25.29
CA PHE A 343 -14.15 4.38 25.00
C PHE A 343 -13.31 4.49 26.26
N ILE A 344 -12.20 3.75 26.26
CA ILE A 344 -11.05 3.95 27.11
C ILE A 344 -9.88 4.30 26.20
N LEU A 345 -9.29 5.48 26.39
CA LEU A 345 -8.24 6.01 25.52
C LEU A 345 -6.93 6.12 26.29
N ILE A 346 -5.90 5.43 25.82
CA ILE A 346 -4.59 5.35 26.46
C ILE A 346 -3.52 5.85 25.47
N ASP A 347 -2.77 6.88 25.89
CA ASP A 347 -1.64 7.43 25.12
C ASP A 347 -0.39 7.50 25.97
N PHE A 348 0.54 6.58 25.76
CA PHE A 348 1.79 6.53 26.49
C PHE A 348 2.86 7.52 25.99
N LYS A 349 2.57 8.32 24.97
CA LYS A 349 3.53 9.25 24.36
C LYS A 349 3.33 10.71 24.76
N GLY A 350 2.56 11.00 25.81
CA GLY A 350 2.37 12.36 26.32
C GLY A 350 0.97 12.97 26.15
N GLY A 351 -0.03 12.14 25.93
CA GLY A 351 -1.46 12.53 26.04
C GLY A 351 -2.03 13.40 24.91
N ALA A 352 -1.22 13.72 23.89
CA ALA A 352 -1.66 14.61 22.82
C ALA A 352 -2.58 13.94 21.79
N ALA A 353 -2.50 12.62 21.65
CA ALA A 353 -3.22 11.89 20.60
C ALA A 353 -4.75 11.97 20.79
N PHE A 354 -5.26 11.87 22.02
CA PHE A 354 -6.70 11.78 22.31
C PHE A 354 -7.28 12.95 23.10
N LYS A 355 -6.52 14.02 23.34
CA LYS A 355 -6.96 15.15 24.17
C LYS A 355 -8.32 15.73 23.78
N ALA A 356 -8.61 15.87 22.50
CA ALA A 356 -9.92 16.35 22.04
C ALA A 356 -11.02 15.29 22.30
N CYS A 357 -10.71 14.00 22.11
CA CYS A 357 -11.65 12.90 22.30
C CYS A 357 -12.04 12.64 23.76
N GLU A 358 -11.31 13.21 24.75
CA GLU A 358 -11.68 13.19 26.17
C GLU A 358 -13.03 13.87 26.43
N ARG A 359 -13.43 14.83 25.58
CA ARG A 359 -14.70 15.56 25.67
C ARG A 359 -15.90 14.76 25.19
N LEU A 360 -15.69 13.64 24.49
CA LEU A 360 -16.78 12.80 24.01
C LEU A 360 -17.57 12.21 25.19
N PRO A 361 -18.92 12.25 25.16
CA PRO A 361 -19.75 11.63 26.21
C PRO A 361 -19.57 10.11 26.32
N HIS A 362 -18.96 9.48 25.31
CA HIS A 362 -18.61 8.07 25.25
C HIS A 362 -17.35 7.73 26.05
N THR A 363 -16.47 8.72 26.33
CA THR A 363 -15.17 8.47 26.95
C THR A 363 -15.32 8.32 28.45
N ILE A 364 -15.06 7.11 28.94
CA ILE A 364 -15.23 6.74 30.36
C ILE A 364 -13.91 6.70 31.13
N GLY A 365 -12.78 6.78 30.42
CA GLY A 365 -11.47 6.81 31.03
C GLY A 365 -10.38 7.22 30.04
N THR A 366 -9.39 7.99 30.51
CA THR A 366 -8.21 8.38 29.74
C THR A 366 -6.95 8.23 30.58
N ILE A 367 -5.86 7.77 29.94
CA ILE A 367 -4.54 7.69 30.54
C ILE A 367 -3.57 8.39 29.60
N SER A 368 -2.92 9.46 30.09
CA SER A 368 -2.05 10.29 29.26
C SER A 368 -0.57 10.29 29.68
N ASN A 369 -0.22 9.57 30.76
CA ASN A 369 1.14 9.51 31.28
C ASN A 369 1.54 8.08 31.59
N LEU A 370 2.84 7.77 31.40
CA LEU A 370 3.47 6.53 31.81
C LEU A 370 3.67 6.50 33.31
N ASP A 371 2.59 6.32 34.06
CA ASP A 371 2.62 6.03 35.48
C ASP A 371 2.25 4.55 35.68
N GLU A 372 3.20 3.78 36.21
CA GLU A 372 3.01 2.35 36.46
C GLU A 372 1.78 2.09 37.31
N GLN A 373 1.54 2.91 38.31
CA GLN A 373 0.40 2.77 39.21
C GLN A 373 -0.92 2.98 38.46
N LEU A 374 -1.00 3.96 37.56
CA LEU A 374 -2.19 4.23 36.77
C LEU A 374 -2.41 3.14 35.71
N ALA A 375 -1.38 2.62 35.09
CA ALA A 375 -1.47 1.51 34.13
C ALA A 375 -1.99 0.23 34.81
N ASN A 376 -1.38 -0.16 35.92
CA ASN A 376 -1.81 -1.34 36.71
C ASN A 376 -3.24 -1.17 37.22
N ARG A 377 -3.61 0.01 37.72
CA ARG A 377 -4.94 0.31 38.18
C ARG A 377 -5.98 0.20 37.05
N ALA A 378 -5.65 0.70 35.87
CA ALA A 378 -6.56 0.58 34.72
C ALA A 378 -6.80 -0.88 34.31
N LEU A 379 -5.76 -1.71 34.34
CA LEU A 379 -5.89 -3.14 34.05
C LEU A 379 -6.76 -3.86 35.07
N ILE A 380 -6.46 -3.69 36.36
CA ILE A 380 -7.24 -4.30 37.45
C ILE A 380 -8.72 -3.87 37.33
N SER A 381 -8.96 -2.59 37.01
CA SER A 381 -10.31 -2.06 36.82
C SER A 381 -10.99 -2.66 35.59
N LEU A 382 -10.24 -2.91 34.51
CA LEU A 382 -10.76 -3.55 33.30
C LEU A 382 -11.08 -5.03 33.54
N GLU A 383 -10.22 -5.75 34.23
CA GLU A 383 -10.47 -7.14 34.66
C GLU A 383 -11.74 -7.22 35.55
N ALA A 384 -11.85 -6.32 36.53
CA ALA A 384 -13.04 -6.22 37.38
C ALA A 384 -14.32 -5.90 36.58
N GLU A 385 -14.24 -5.07 35.54
CA GLU A 385 -15.37 -4.80 34.64
C GLU A 385 -15.75 -6.04 33.82
N MET A 386 -14.77 -6.82 33.37
CA MET A 386 -15.05 -8.07 32.67
C MET A 386 -15.74 -9.08 33.56
N GLU A 387 -15.27 -9.25 34.81
CA GLU A 387 -15.96 -10.10 35.80
C GLU A 387 -17.38 -9.58 36.12
N ARG A 388 -17.55 -8.28 36.22
CA ARG A 388 -18.90 -7.69 36.43
C ARG A 388 -19.81 -8.06 35.26
N ARG A 389 -19.35 -7.96 34.02
CA ARG A 389 -20.13 -8.34 32.83
C ARG A 389 -20.53 -9.82 32.88
N GLN A 390 -19.60 -10.71 33.21
CA GLN A 390 -19.88 -12.15 33.35
C GLN A 390 -20.93 -12.41 34.44
N ARG A 391 -20.79 -11.74 35.59
CA ARG A 391 -21.79 -11.87 36.69
C ARG A 391 -23.18 -11.38 36.27
N LEU A 392 -23.24 -10.28 35.52
CA LEU A 392 -24.50 -9.76 34.99
C LEU A 392 -25.13 -10.74 33.99
N PHE A 393 -24.37 -11.33 33.10
CA PHE A 393 -24.89 -12.35 32.18
C PHE A 393 -25.49 -13.54 32.95
N ALA A 394 -24.75 -14.07 33.91
CA ALA A 394 -25.21 -15.17 34.75
C ALA A 394 -26.46 -14.80 35.58
N SER A 395 -26.66 -13.54 35.95
CA SER A 395 -27.81 -13.09 36.76
C SER A 395 -29.12 -12.99 36.00
N VAL A 396 -29.06 -12.86 34.66
CA VAL A 396 -30.26 -12.64 33.81
C VAL A 396 -30.91 -13.95 33.37
N GLY A 397 -30.15 -15.05 33.30
CA GLY A 397 -30.69 -16.36 32.97
C GLY A 397 -29.63 -17.42 32.66
N GLU A 398 -30.00 -18.70 32.75
CA GLU A 398 -29.16 -19.81 32.31
C GLU A 398 -28.97 -19.73 30.77
N GLY A 399 -27.73 -19.84 30.30
CA GLY A 399 -27.40 -19.84 28.87
C GLY A 399 -27.16 -18.46 28.27
N VAL A 400 -27.05 -17.38 29.06
CA VAL A 400 -26.63 -16.05 28.62
C VAL A 400 -25.13 -15.92 28.81
N ASP A 401 -24.36 -16.22 27.75
CA ASP A 401 -22.91 -16.29 27.81
C ASP A 401 -22.22 -15.14 27.05
N ASN A 402 -22.98 -14.31 26.33
CA ASN A 402 -22.45 -13.23 25.56
C ASN A 402 -23.35 -11.98 25.55
N ILE A 403 -22.75 -10.84 25.16
CA ILE A 403 -23.43 -9.54 25.17
C ILE A 403 -24.66 -9.47 24.25
N ILE A 404 -24.71 -10.27 23.17
CA ILE A 404 -25.84 -10.29 22.23
C ILE A 404 -27.04 -10.96 22.90
N GLU A 405 -26.82 -12.10 23.53
CA GLU A 405 -27.84 -12.81 24.32
C GLU A 405 -28.32 -11.97 25.49
N TYR A 406 -27.38 -11.32 26.21
CA TYR A 406 -27.72 -10.39 27.28
C TYR A 406 -28.67 -9.28 26.80
N HIS A 407 -28.37 -8.61 25.68
CA HIS A 407 -29.27 -7.58 25.13
C HIS A 407 -30.61 -8.15 24.65
N ALA A 408 -30.66 -9.40 24.18
CA ALA A 408 -31.88 -10.06 23.75
C ALA A 408 -32.88 -10.30 24.91
N THR A 409 -32.38 -10.34 26.15
CA THR A 409 -33.26 -10.45 27.35
C THR A 409 -33.89 -9.11 27.74
N ASN A 410 -33.58 -8.02 27.07
CA ASN A 410 -34.01 -6.66 27.37
C ASN A 410 -33.75 -6.28 28.86
N PRO A 411 -32.49 -6.34 29.30
CA PRO A 411 -32.12 -6.18 30.70
C PRO A 411 -32.38 -4.77 31.21
N PRO A 412 -32.62 -4.58 32.53
CA PRO A 412 -32.84 -3.27 33.10
C PRO A 412 -31.62 -2.36 33.09
N GLU A 413 -30.42 -2.94 33.06
CA GLU A 413 -29.15 -2.20 32.96
C GLU A 413 -28.58 -2.34 31.53
N PRO A 414 -28.55 -1.26 30.74
CA PRO A 414 -27.92 -1.30 29.44
C PRO A 414 -26.42 -1.55 29.59
N MET A 415 -25.85 -2.40 28.73
CA MET A 415 -24.43 -2.70 28.73
C MET A 415 -23.81 -2.24 27.42
N PRO A 416 -23.17 -1.07 27.37
CA PRO A 416 -22.49 -0.63 26.18
C PRO A 416 -21.29 -1.52 25.85
N ARG A 417 -20.98 -1.65 24.55
CA ARG A 417 -19.69 -2.20 24.16
C ARG A 417 -18.58 -1.26 24.59
N LEU A 418 -17.43 -1.80 24.89
CA LEU A 418 -16.27 -1.07 25.35
C LEU A 418 -15.14 -1.19 24.33
N LEU A 419 -14.64 -0.08 23.83
CA LEU A 419 -13.47 -0.02 22.96
C LEU A 419 -12.29 0.59 23.71
N LEU A 420 -11.27 -0.22 23.92
CA LEU A 420 -9.97 0.19 24.44
C LEU A 420 -9.04 0.57 23.26
N VAL A 421 -8.55 1.79 23.22
CA VAL A 421 -7.58 2.25 22.21
C VAL A 421 -6.28 2.61 22.90
N ILE A 422 -5.20 1.92 22.53
CA ILE A 422 -3.86 2.13 23.11
C ILE A 422 -2.93 2.64 22.03
N ASP A 423 -2.50 3.89 22.13
CA ASP A 423 -1.44 4.43 21.29
C ASP A 423 -0.07 4.16 21.93
N GLU A 424 0.84 3.56 21.15
CA GLU A 424 2.21 3.16 21.52
C GLU A 424 2.27 2.04 22.59
N PHE A 425 1.55 0.95 22.34
CA PHE A 425 1.58 -0.21 23.26
C PHE A 425 2.98 -0.86 23.40
N ALA A 426 3.90 -0.58 22.46
CA ALA A 426 5.27 -1.07 22.55
C ALA A 426 6.01 -0.57 23.82
N MET A 427 5.71 0.63 24.28
CA MET A 427 6.26 1.14 25.55
C MET A 427 5.68 0.35 26.71
N LEU A 428 4.39 0.08 26.70
CA LEU A 428 3.72 -0.73 27.70
C LEU A 428 4.32 -2.14 27.79
N ALA A 429 4.49 -2.80 26.65
CA ALA A 429 5.04 -4.15 26.58
C ALA A 429 6.48 -4.23 27.09
N LYS A 430 7.28 -3.18 26.90
CA LYS A 430 8.66 -3.11 27.34
C LYS A 430 8.81 -2.84 28.83
N ASP A 431 8.06 -1.86 29.32
CA ASP A 431 8.19 -1.35 30.68
C ASP A 431 7.32 -2.15 31.66
N PHE A 432 6.24 -2.78 31.18
CA PHE A 432 5.25 -3.52 31.98
C PHE A 432 4.81 -4.84 31.30
N PRO A 433 5.67 -5.87 31.25
CA PRO A 433 5.35 -7.13 30.55
C PRO A 433 4.14 -7.87 31.10
N ASP A 434 3.83 -7.74 32.38
CA ASP A 434 2.63 -8.34 33.02
C ASP A 434 1.35 -7.71 32.46
N VAL A 435 1.38 -6.42 32.17
CA VAL A 435 0.30 -5.68 31.53
C VAL A 435 -0.03 -6.23 30.13
N LEU A 436 1.00 -6.55 29.36
CA LEU A 436 0.82 -7.16 28.04
C LEU A 436 0.12 -8.52 28.13
N THR A 437 0.52 -9.34 29.12
CA THR A 437 -0.09 -10.65 29.35
C THR A 437 -1.57 -10.52 29.71
N SER A 438 -1.93 -9.57 30.56
CA SER A 438 -3.33 -9.26 30.91
C SER A 438 -4.12 -8.76 29.69
N LEU A 439 -3.55 -7.89 28.85
CA LEU A 439 -4.19 -7.42 27.60
C LEU A 439 -4.47 -8.56 26.62
N VAL A 440 -3.54 -9.49 26.46
CA VAL A 440 -3.74 -10.69 25.63
C VAL A 440 -4.87 -11.55 26.19
N SER A 441 -4.93 -11.73 27.51
CA SER A 441 -6.02 -12.46 28.17
C SER A 441 -7.38 -11.77 27.97
N ILE A 442 -7.42 -10.44 28.10
CA ILE A 442 -8.60 -9.63 27.81
C ILE A 442 -9.03 -9.81 26.35
N GLY A 443 -8.07 -9.85 25.42
CA GLY A 443 -8.31 -10.09 24.00
C GLY A 443 -8.97 -11.44 23.73
N ALA A 444 -8.60 -12.48 24.46
CA ALA A 444 -9.15 -13.82 24.26
C ALA A 444 -10.64 -13.94 24.67
N VAL A 445 -11.03 -13.26 25.75
CA VAL A 445 -12.40 -13.36 26.34
C VAL A 445 -13.28 -12.15 25.97
N GLY A 446 -12.67 -11.02 25.66
CA GLY A 446 -13.35 -9.73 25.47
C GLY A 446 -14.43 -9.74 24.40
N ARG A 447 -14.28 -10.53 23.34
CA ARG A 447 -15.26 -10.63 22.24
C ARG A 447 -16.67 -10.97 22.75
N THR A 448 -16.79 -11.98 23.59
CA THR A 448 -18.08 -12.43 24.13
C THR A 448 -18.67 -11.40 25.09
N LEU A 449 -17.81 -10.71 25.83
CA LEU A 449 -18.21 -9.68 26.81
C LEU A 449 -18.47 -8.28 26.17
N GLY A 450 -18.27 -8.14 24.86
CA GLY A 450 -18.41 -6.87 24.17
C GLY A 450 -17.29 -5.88 24.46
N VAL A 451 -16.09 -6.38 24.77
CA VAL A 451 -14.88 -5.58 24.96
C VAL A 451 -13.99 -5.74 23.73
N HIS A 452 -13.64 -4.63 23.12
CA HIS A 452 -12.83 -4.54 21.92
C HIS A 452 -11.54 -3.77 22.21
N MET A 453 -10.48 -4.05 21.43
CA MET A 453 -9.18 -3.44 21.66
C MET A 453 -8.50 -3.08 20.33
N ILE A 454 -7.96 -1.87 20.26
CA ILE A 454 -7.07 -1.43 19.18
C ILE A 454 -5.70 -1.12 19.77
N LEU A 455 -4.71 -1.90 19.38
CA LEU A 455 -3.31 -1.74 19.77
C LEU A 455 -2.56 -1.01 18.66
N ALA A 456 -1.95 0.12 18.97
CA ALA A 456 -1.18 0.87 17.98
C ALA A 456 0.29 1.03 18.40
N THR A 457 1.21 0.93 17.42
CA THR A 457 2.65 1.08 17.66
C THR A 457 3.38 1.70 16.48
N GLN A 458 4.48 2.40 16.78
CA GLN A 458 5.41 2.91 15.78
C GLN A 458 6.49 1.89 15.40
N ARG A 459 6.72 0.91 16.25
CA ARG A 459 7.74 -0.13 16.09
C ARG A 459 7.13 -1.51 16.30
N PRO A 460 6.55 -2.11 15.26
CA PRO A 460 5.95 -3.44 15.35
C PRO A 460 6.99 -4.54 15.65
N ALA A 461 8.19 -4.39 15.09
CA ALA A 461 9.25 -5.38 15.25
C ALA A 461 9.68 -5.54 16.72
N GLY A 462 9.72 -6.79 17.19
CA GLY A 462 10.15 -7.15 18.54
C GLY A 462 9.08 -7.01 19.64
N VAL A 463 7.88 -6.48 19.32
CA VAL A 463 6.78 -6.32 20.28
C VAL A 463 5.55 -7.11 19.87
N VAL A 464 5.26 -7.15 18.58
CA VAL A 464 4.16 -7.96 18.03
C VAL A 464 4.61 -9.42 18.02
N ASN A 465 3.92 -10.24 18.79
CA ASN A 465 4.14 -11.68 18.89
C ASN A 465 2.94 -12.46 18.34
N ASN A 466 3.09 -13.78 18.25
CA ASN A 466 2.03 -14.65 17.73
C ASN A 466 0.74 -14.60 18.55
N ASP A 467 0.82 -14.34 19.85
CA ASP A 467 -0.36 -14.27 20.71
C ASP A 467 -1.20 -13.01 20.42
N ILE A 468 -0.55 -11.88 20.18
CA ILE A 468 -1.20 -10.64 19.73
C ILE A 468 -1.83 -10.87 18.35
N LEU A 469 -1.07 -11.45 17.41
CA LEU A 469 -1.55 -11.69 16.05
C LEU A 469 -2.74 -12.67 16.02
N ALA A 470 -2.74 -13.68 16.87
CA ALA A 470 -3.85 -14.65 16.96
C ALA A 470 -5.17 -13.99 17.42
N ASN A 471 -5.09 -12.94 18.23
CA ASN A 471 -6.25 -12.24 18.77
C ASN A 471 -6.64 -10.98 17.98
N THR A 472 -5.80 -10.50 17.05
CA THR A 472 -6.03 -9.29 16.23
C THR A 472 -6.34 -9.67 14.79
N ASN A 473 -7.62 -9.65 14.42
CA ASN A 473 -8.06 -9.98 13.07
C ASN A 473 -8.01 -8.77 12.13
N LEU A 474 -8.32 -7.59 12.64
CA LEU A 474 -8.16 -6.32 11.95
C LEU A 474 -6.71 -5.85 12.05
N ARG A 475 -6.03 -5.67 10.93
CA ARG A 475 -4.65 -5.16 10.92
C ARG A 475 -4.52 -4.02 9.93
N VAL A 476 -3.95 -2.92 10.40
CA VAL A 476 -3.77 -1.70 9.62
C VAL A 476 -2.29 -1.30 9.64
N ALA A 477 -1.66 -1.26 8.49
CA ALA A 477 -0.30 -0.78 8.36
C ALA A 477 -0.27 0.52 7.54
N LEU A 478 -0.04 1.63 8.21
CA LEU A 478 0.36 2.87 7.56
C LEU A 478 1.85 2.77 7.18
N ARG A 479 2.43 3.84 6.64
CA ARG A 479 3.86 3.85 6.30
C ARG A 479 4.73 3.42 7.49
N VAL A 480 5.58 2.42 7.28
CA VAL A 480 6.55 1.88 8.23
C VAL A 480 7.98 2.08 7.73
N GLN A 481 9.01 1.78 8.56
CA GLN A 481 10.40 2.03 8.19
C GLN A 481 11.04 0.90 7.39
N SER A 482 10.64 -0.33 7.66
CA SER A 482 11.24 -1.53 7.06
C SER A 482 10.19 -2.49 6.53
N LYS A 483 10.62 -3.39 5.64
CA LYS A 483 9.78 -4.50 5.15
C LYS A 483 9.36 -5.43 6.29
N ASP A 484 10.25 -5.64 7.26
CA ASP A 484 9.97 -6.47 8.42
C ASP A 484 8.89 -5.84 9.31
N ASP A 485 8.92 -4.51 9.52
CA ASP A 485 7.85 -3.81 10.25
C ASP A 485 6.49 -3.99 9.57
N SER A 486 6.45 -3.92 8.24
CA SER A 486 5.23 -4.18 7.46
C SER A 486 4.75 -5.61 7.64
N SER A 487 5.66 -6.57 7.46
CA SER A 487 5.36 -8.00 7.55
C SER A 487 4.91 -8.41 8.96
N ASN A 488 5.41 -7.77 10.01
CA ASN A 488 4.98 -8.01 11.39
C ASN A 488 3.53 -7.54 11.67
N VAL A 489 2.98 -6.63 10.85
CA VAL A 489 1.59 -6.16 11.00
C VAL A 489 0.66 -6.87 10.03
N ILE A 490 0.94 -6.80 8.72
CA ILE A 490 0.03 -7.25 7.66
C ILE A 490 0.54 -8.48 6.89
N GLU A 491 1.67 -9.08 7.31
CA GLU A 491 2.32 -10.26 6.72
C GLU A 491 2.84 -10.07 5.27
N VAL A 492 2.81 -8.83 4.74
CA VAL A 492 3.37 -8.45 3.44
C VAL A 492 4.23 -7.18 3.59
N PRO A 493 5.21 -6.95 2.69
CA PRO A 493 6.15 -5.84 2.83
C PRO A 493 5.62 -4.48 2.34
N ASP A 494 4.41 -4.41 1.83
CA ASP A 494 3.86 -3.32 1.02
C ASP A 494 3.78 -1.97 1.73
N ALA A 495 3.50 -1.95 3.04
CA ALA A 495 3.42 -0.70 3.80
C ALA A 495 4.78 0.03 3.93
N ALA A 496 5.90 -0.68 3.71
CA ALA A 496 7.22 -0.06 3.66
C ALA A 496 7.45 0.76 2.37
N SER A 497 6.65 0.51 1.33
CA SER A 497 6.73 1.23 0.06
C SER A 497 5.90 2.52 0.00
N ILE A 498 5.09 2.80 1.03
CA ILE A 498 4.30 4.02 1.12
C ILE A 498 5.24 5.24 1.24
N GLU A 499 5.12 6.20 0.35
CA GLU A 499 5.94 7.40 0.32
C GLU A 499 5.63 8.37 1.48
N ARG A 500 6.62 9.21 1.83
CA ARG A 500 6.42 10.27 2.85
C ARG A 500 5.37 11.30 2.45
N SER A 501 5.20 11.53 1.16
CA SER A 501 4.19 12.41 0.55
C SER A 501 2.77 11.89 0.73
N GLN A 502 2.60 10.57 0.90
CA GLN A 502 1.31 9.87 1.00
C GLN A 502 0.89 9.69 2.46
N MET A 503 0.74 10.80 3.20
CA MET A 503 0.26 10.75 4.58
C MET A 503 -1.16 10.16 4.66
N GLY A 504 -1.38 9.26 5.63
CA GLY A 504 -2.67 8.56 5.78
C GLY A 504 -2.90 7.42 4.80
N ARG A 505 -1.96 7.13 3.89
CA ARG A 505 -2.00 5.90 3.09
C ARG A 505 -1.77 4.70 3.99
N ALA A 506 -2.59 3.65 3.82
CA ALA A 506 -2.51 2.44 4.62
C ALA A 506 -2.91 1.20 3.83
N TYR A 507 -2.48 0.06 4.32
CA TYR A 507 -3.02 -1.25 3.93
C TYR A 507 -3.82 -1.82 5.10
N ILE A 508 -5.02 -2.30 4.81
CA ILE A 508 -5.86 -3.02 5.77
C ILE A 508 -5.86 -4.49 5.41
N LYS A 509 -5.59 -5.33 6.41
CA LYS A 509 -5.70 -6.78 6.29
C LYS A 509 -6.84 -7.26 7.20
N LEU A 510 -7.80 -7.96 6.60
CA LEU A 510 -8.86 -8.68 7.30
C LEU A 510 -8.69 -10.18 7.05
N GLY A 511 -8.59 -10.95 8.13
CA GLY A 511 -8.37 -12.39 7.98
C GLY A 511 -7.02 -12.77 7.38
N GLN A 512 -6.97 -13.87 6.59
CA GLN A 512 -5.71 -14.43 6.10
C GLN A 512 -5.23 -13.82 4.78
N THR A 513 -6.12 -13.47 3.87
CA THR A 513 -5.77 -13.14 2.47
C THR A 513 -6.15 -11.74 2.01
N ASP A 514 -7.13 -11.09 2.65
CA ASP A 514 -7.71 -9.86 2.13
C ASP A 514 -6.89 -8.64 2.58
N ILE A 515 -6.08 -8.12 1.67
CA ILE A 515 -5.28 -6.91 1.87
C ILE A 515 -5.78 -5.83 0.92
N THR A 516 -6.24 -4.71 1.47
CA THR A 516 -6.81 -3.60 0.72
C THR A 516 -6.03 -2.32 0.97
N PRO A 517 -5.51 -1.66 -0.07
CA PRO A 517 -4.94 -0.33 0.06
C PRO A 517 -6.04 0.71 0.25
N ILE A 518 -5.85 1.63 1.18
CA ILE A 518 -6.78 2.73 1.44
C ILE A 518 -6.08 4.06 1.67
N GLN A 519 -6.78 5.14 1.40
CA GLN A 519 -6.47 6.46 1.95
C GLN A 519 -7.36 6.67 3.17
N THR A 520 -6.77 6.74 4.36
CA THR A 520 -7.51 6.94 5.61
C THR A 520 -8.13 8.32 5.69
N ALA A 521 -9.27 8.41 6.36
CA ALA A 521 -9.95 9.67 6.57
C ALA A 521 -9.26 10.51 7.64
N LEU A 522 -9.15 11.81 7.39
CA LEU A 522 -8.63 12.83 8.29
C LEU A 522 -9.78 13.56 8.98
N VAL A 523 -9.75 13.66 10.31
CA VAL A 523 -10.75 14.38 11.10
C VAL A 523 -10.24 15.70 11.67
N THR A 524 -8.91 15.92 11.68
CA THR A 524 -8.28 17.15 12.22
C THR A 524 -8.05 18.23 11.15
N GLY A 525 -8.70 18.13 9.99
CA GLY A 525 -8.67 19.16 8.96
C GLY A 525 -9.39 20.44 9.38
N TYR A 526 -9.05 21.55 8.75
CA TYR A 526 -9.77 22.81 8.99
C TYR A 526 -11.10 22.81 8.22
N SER A 527 -12.19 23.14 8.91
CA SER A 527 -13.54 23.30 8.33
C SER A 527 -13.74 24.62 7.57
N GLY A 528 -12.68 25.21 7.05
CA GLY A 528 -12.80 26.29 6.10
C GLY A 528 -13.24 25.73 4.75
N VAL A 529 -14.38 26.18 4.23
CA VAL A 529 -14.62 26.12 2.79
C VAL A 529 -13.40 26.79 2.15
N VAL A 530 -12.50 25.98 1.59
CA VAL A 530 -11.57 26.53 0.62
C VAL A 530 -12.48 26.92 -0.53
N GLU A 531 -12.96 28.16 -0.56
CA GLU A 531 -13.43 28.75 -1.80
C GLU A 531 -12.24 28.54 -2.75
N ARG A 532 -12.33 27.50 -3.57
CA ARG A 532 -11.45 27.39 -4.71
C ARG A 532 -11.75 28.62 -5.52
N ASP A 533 -10.79 29.55 -5.55
CA ASP A 533 -10.89 30.66 -6.47
C ASP A 533 -11.33 30.09 -7.82
N PRO A 534 -12.38 30.59 -8.42
CA PRO A 534 -12.84 30.11 -9.71
C PRO A 534 -11.66 30.13 -10.65
N ILE A 535 -11.51 29.11 -11.48
CA ILE A 535 -10.43 29.03 -12.49
C ILE A 535 -10.51 30.33 -13.30
N GLU A 536 -9.60 31.29 -13.01
CA GLU A 536 -9.50 32.52 -13.76
C GLU A 536 -8.79 32.21 -15.09
N MET A 537 -9.54 32.15 -16.16
CA MET A 537 -8.96 32.16 -17.51
C MET A 537 -8.44 33.58 -17.79
N ARG A 538 -7.13 33.75 -17.83
CA ARG A 538 -6.50 35.00 -18.22
C ARG A 538 -6.08 34.94 -19.70
N SER A 539 -6.55 35.89 -20.48
CA SER A 539 -6.02 36.09 -21.82
C SER A 539 -4.57 36.61 -21.69
N THR A 540 -3.60 35.91 -22.28
CA THR A 540 -2.25 36.45 -22.46
C THR A 540 -2.28 37.51 -23.55
N SER A 541 -1.46 38.57 -23.38
CA SER A 541 -1.28 39.53 -24.46
C SER A 541 -0.64 38.86 -25.68
N VAL A 542 -0.84 39.41 -26.85
CA VAL A 542 -0.28 38.94 -28.15
C VAL A 542 1.25 38.72 -28.10
N PHE A 543 1.91 39.30 -27.11
CA PHE A 543 3.36 39.17 -26.90
C PHE A 543 3.76 38.17 -25.80
N GLY A 544 2.83 37.38 -25.28
CA GLY A 544 3.13 36.30 -24.32
C GLY A 544 3.67 36.76 -22.96
N ILE A 545 3.54 38.03 -22.60
CA ILE A 545 3.99 38.54 -21.29
C ILE A 545 2.86 38.25 -20.27
N PRO A 546 3.07 37.34 -19.32
CA PRO A 546 2.10 37.12 -18.28
C PRO A 546 1.97 38.39 -17.42
N SER A 547 0.74 38.81 -17.16
CA SER A 547 0.48 39.84 -16.14
C SER A 547 1.00 39.34 -14.79
N ALA A 548 1.64 40.24 -14.02
CA ALA A 548 2.23 39.92 -12.73
C ALA A 548 1.26 39.07 -11.87
N PRO A 549 1.74 38.01 -11.22
CA PRO A 549 0.89 37.17 -10.40
C PRO A 549 0.32 38.02 -9.27
N ARG A 550 -1.03 38.13 -9.22
CA ARG A 550 -1.72 38.73 -8.08
C ARG A 550 -1.52 37.77 -6.90
N ALA A 551 -1.01 38.28 -5.77
CA ALA A 551 -0.89 37.47 -4.57
C ALA A 551 -2.28 36.90 -4.24
N LEU A 552 -2.38 35.58 -4.26
CA LEU A 552 -3.61 34.91 -3.82
C LEU A 552 -3.89 35.30 -2.37
N PRO A 553 -5.12 35.67 -2.03
CA PRO A 553 -5.46 35.94 -0.63
C PRO A 553 -5.13 34.69 0.19
N LYS A 554 -4.31 34.86 1.23
CA LYS A 554 -4.05 33.77 2.16
C LYS A 554 -5.38 33.35 2.78
N PRO A 555 -5.71 32.05 2.78
CA PRO A 555 -6.94 31.59 3.42
C PRO A 555 -6.93 32.07 4.88
N LYS A 556 -8.01 32.69 5.33
CA LYS A 556 -8.19 33.02 6.76
C LYS A 556 -8.19 31.68 7.49
N LYS A 557 -7.20 31.45 8.34
CA LYS A 557 -7.19 30.31 9.27
C LYS A 557 -8.39 30.51 10.21
N THR A 558 -9.40 29.69 10.08
CA THR A 558 -10.39 29.48 11.13
C THR A 558 -9.74 28.52 12.13
N ASP A 559 -9.72 28.90 13.41
CA ASP A 559 -9.07 28.10 14.47
C ASP A 559 -9.83 26.79 14.79
N ALA A 560 -11.05 26.62 14.28
CA ALA A 560 -11.86 25.43 14.49
C ALA A 560 -11.50 24.32 13.48
N ASN A 561 -11.13 23.16 13.99
CA ASN A 561 -10.90 21.96 13.19
C ASN A 561 -12.16 21.07 13.14
N ASP A 562 -12.20 20.15 12.17
CA ASP A 562 -13.35 19.24 11.97
C ASP A 562 -13.61 18.36 13.19
N LEU A 563 -12.56 17.94 13.91
CA LEU A 563 -12.66 17.11 15.11
C LEU A 563 -13.39 17.85 16.24
N ASP A 564 -13.01 19.10 16.52
CA ASP A 564 -13.64 19.88 17.57
C ASP A 564 -15.12 20.16 17.24
N ASN A 565 -15.42 20.51 15.99
CA ASN A 565 -16.80 20.71 15.54
C ASN A 565 -17.64 19.43 15.65
N LEU A 566 -17.06 18.29 15.31
CA LEU A 566 -17.75 16.99 15.41
C LEU A 566 -18.02 16.62 16.87
N ILE A 567 -17.03 16.80 17.73
CA ILE A 567 -17.18 16.54 19.17
C ILE A 567 -18.24 17.46 19.77
N ASP A 568 -18.23 18.76 19.44
CA ASP A 568 -19.23 19.71 19.94
C ASP A 568 -20.64 19.29 19.51
N ALA A 569 -20.84 18.89 18.26
CA ALA A 569 -22.12 18.39 17.78
C ALA A 569 -22.56 17.09 18.49
N ILE A 570 -21.62 16.18 18.80
CA ILE A 570 -21.90 14.94 19.54
C ILE A 570 -22.28 15.26 20.99
N VAL A 571 -21.59 16.17 21.65
CA VAL A 571 -21.88 16.61 23.02
C VAL A 571 -23.27 17.27 23.09
N GLU A 572 -23.59 18.14 22.14
CA GLU A 572 -24.91 18.77 22.03
C GLU A 572 -26.00 17.73 21.77
N ALA A 573 -25.79 16.77 20.86
CA ALA A 573 -26.72 15.67 20.61
C ALA A 573 -26.99 14.82 21.85
N ASN A 574 -25.95 14.50 22.62
CA ASN A 574 -26.08 13.77 23.87
C ASN A 574 -26.90 14.57 24.92
N HIS A 575 -26.67 15.88 24.99
CA HIS A 575 -27.43 16.75 25.92
C HIS A 575 -28.91 16.84 25.51
N GLU A 576 -29.22 16.98 24.24
CA GLU A 576 -30.59 16.98 23.71
C GLU A 576 -31.33 15.67 23.99
N GLN A 577 -30.66 14.53 23.82
CA GLN A 577 -31.24 13.19 24.06
C GLN A 577 -31.30 12.84 25.56
N ARG A 578 -30.63 13.61 26.44
CA ARG A 578 -30.59 13.38 27.89
C ARG A 578 -30.16 11.98 28.29
N TYR A 579 -29.19 11.41 27.55
CA TYR A 579 -28.62 10.12 27.94
C TYR A 579 -27.93 10.23 29.31
N ALA A 580 -28.09 9.20 30.13
CA ALA A 580 -27.39 9.13 31.40
C ALA A 580 -25.87 9.02 31.15
N PRO A 581 -25.02 9.63 31.99
CA PRO A 581 -23.59 9.50 31.86
C PRO A 581 -23.20 8.01 31.97
N PRO A 582 -22.28 7.54 31.11
CA PRO A 582 -21.86 6.14 31.15
C PRO A 582 -21.10 5.85 32.46
N ARG A 583 -21.15 4.59 32.88
CA ARG A 583 -20.44 4.13 34.07
C ARG A 583 -18.92 4.24 33.85
N LYS A 584 -18.22 4.92 34.75
CA LYS A 584 -16.76 4.93 34.79
C LYS A 584 -16.24 3.56 35.24
N VAL A 585 -15.18 3.05 34.57
CA VAL A 585 -14.57 1.76 34.90
C VAL A 585 -13.71 1.88 36.16
N TRP A 586 -13.07 3.02 36.35
CA TRP A 586 -12.30 3.33 37.57
C TRP A 586 -12.74 4.66 38.19
N PRO A 587 -12.57 4.80 39.51
CA PRO A 587 -12.82 6.05 40.19
C PRO A 587 -11.76 7.11 39.82
N GLU A 588 -12.11 8.37 40.00
CA GLU A 588 -11.16 9.47 39.85
C GLU A 588 -9.99 9.34 40.83
N ALA A 589 -8.82 9.88 40.46
CA ALA A 589 -7.69 9.93 41.37
C ALA A 589 -8.07 10.72 42.63
N LEU A 590 -7.62 10.23 43.78
CA LEU A 590 -7.79 10.99 45.03
C LEU A 590 -7.03 12.31 44.93
N GLY A 591 -7.63 13.39 45.41
CA GLY A 591 -6.95 14.69 45.48
C GLY A 591 -5.79 14.67 46.48
N ASP A 592 -4.82 15.58 46.27
CA ASP A 592 -3.63 15.69 47.13
C ASP A 592 -3.98 15.94 48.62
N ASN A 593 -5.15 16.46 48.89
CA ASN A 593 -5.68 16.71 50.23
C ASN A 593 -7.06 16.09 50.40
N LEU A 594 -7.16 15.07 51.23
CA LEU A 594 -8.41 14.44 51.59
C LEU A 594 -8.85 14.96 52.96
N PRO A 595 -10.00 15.70 53.08
CA PRO A 595 -10.47 16.14 54.38
C PRO A 595 -10.96 14.95 55.20
N LEU A 596 -10.49 14.84 56.43
CA LEU A 596 -10.82 13.76 57.38
C LEU A 596 -12.33 13.63 57.66
N ASN A 597 -13.09 14.71 57.48
CA ASN A 597 -14.54 14.78 57.78
C ASN A 597 -15.43 14.18 56.66
N GLY A 598 -14.88 13.60 55.62
CA GLY A 598 -15.64 13.01 54.50
C GLY A 598 -15.82 11.50 54.54
N PHE A 599 -15.27 10.83 55.54
CA PHE A 599 -15.24 9.33 55.62
C PHE A 599 -16.40 8.71 56.38
N GLU A 600 -17.46 9.46 56.69
CA GLU A 600 -18.66 8.91 57.35
C GLU A 600 -19.54 8.03 56.41
N LYS A 601 -19.24 7.95 55.10
CA LYS A 601 -19.93 7.05 54.16
C LYS A 601 -18.93 6.17 53.43
N PRO A 602 -19.21 4.84 53.28
CA PRO A 602 -18.33 3.97 52.55
C PRO A 602 -18.18 4.44 51.08
N LEU A 603 -16.95 4.60 50.62
CA LEU A 603 -16.61 5.15 49.32
C LEU A 603 -17.09 4.27 48.13
N TYR A 604 -17.52 3.07 48.34
CA TYR A 604 -18.08 2.18 47.33
C TYR A 604 -18.90 1.07 47.97
N GLY A 605 -20.21 1.24 48.20
CA GLY A 605 -21.18 0.18 48.36
C GLY A 605 -20.82 -1.09 49.19
N ILE A 606 -19.81 -0.97 50.02
CA ILE A 606 -19.49 -2.02 50.99
C ILE A 606 -20.31 -1.69 52.22
N ASP A 607 -21.40 -2.43 52.39
CA ASP A 607 -22.31 -2.31 53.54
C ASP A 607 -21.72 -2.86 54.85
N GLU A 608 -20.44 -2.69 55.10
CA GLU A 608 -19.87 -2.98 56.40
C GLU A 608 -19.76 -1.69 57.21
N PRO A 609 -20.41 -1.64 58.39
CA PRO A 609 -20.31 -0.48 59.25
C PRO A 609 -18.87 -0.29 59.75
N ALA A 610 -18.36 0.94 59.72
CA ALA A 610 -17.10 1.27 60.33
C ALA A 610 -17.05 0.76 61.78
N PRO A 611 -15.91 0.22 62.25
CA PRO A 611 -15.78 -0.20 63.64
C PRO A 611 -16.05 0.96 64.57
N ALA A 612 -16.87 0.72 65.59
CA ALA A 612 -17.43 1.73 66.51
C ALA A 612 -16.40 2.30 67.48
N ASP A 613 -15.14 1.93 67.39
CA ASP A 613 -14.07 2.40 68.30
C ASP A 613 -13.30 3.55 67.66
N GLY A 614 -13.61 4.76 68.14
CA GLY A 614 -13.08 6.02 67.66
C GLY A 614 -11.60 6.33 67.92
N ASP A 615 -10.76 5.33 68.15
CA ASP A 615 -9.36 5.52 68.56
C ASP A 615 -8.26 5.02 67.58
N THR A 616 -8.64 4.54 66.39
CA THR A 616 -7.65 4.16 65.41
C THR A 616 -7.43 5.32 64.42
N PRO A 617 -6.23 5.94 64.42
CA PRO A 617 -5.92 6.98 63.46
C PRO A 617 -5.93 6.42 62.05
N ILE A 618 -6.70 6.98 61.18
CA ILE A 618 -6.65 6.68 59.74
C ILE A 618 -5.32 7.19 59.19
N VAL A 619 -4.40 6.29 58.95
CA VAL A 619 -3.05 6.61 58.45
C VAL A 619 -3.01 6.78 56.94
N GLY A 620 -4.00 6.33 56.24
CA GLY A 620 -4.18 6.50 54.77
C GLY A 620 -5.32 5.67 54.24
N THR A 621 -5.86 6.07 53.10
CA THR A 621 -6.84 5.28 52.34
C THR A 621 -6.15 4.68 51.14
N VAL A 622 -6.21 3.36 51.00
CA VAL A 622 -5.84 2.66 49.78
C VAL A 622 -7.10 2.64 48.90
N GLN A 623 -6.98 3.12 47.68
CA GLN A 623 -8.03 2.87 46.69
C GLN A 623 -8.07 1.34 46.48
N GLY A 624 -9.12 0.70 46.95
CA GLY A 624 -9.34 -0.71 46.72
C GLY A 624 -9.46 -1.02 45.23
N SER A 625 -8.90 -2.12 44.86
CA SER A 625 -8.92 -2.69 43.51
C SER A 625 -10.34 -2.97 43.02
#